data_8fd09c8efb983f01a444e089e17f07c2
#
_entry.id   8fd09c8efb983f01a444e089e17f07c2
#
_cell.length_a   1.000
_cell.length_b   1.000
_cell.length_c   1.000
_cell.angle_alpha   90.00
_cell.angle_beta   90.00
_cell.angle_gamma   90.00
#
_symmetry.space_group_name_H-M   'P 1'
#
loop_
_entity.id
_entity.type
_entity.pdbx_description
1 polymer ?
#
loop_
_entity_poly.entity_id
_entity_poly.type
_entity_poly.pdbx_seq_one_letter_code
_entity_poly.pdbx_strand_id
1 'polypeptide(L)'
;MFNNVKSKQHKNKQPAFFCLISIQIFVMISNKVFIFDTTLRDGEQVPGCKLNTTEKIELALALEDLGVDIIEAGFPISSPGDFESVSQIARVIKNATVCGLSRAVEKDIVTAAQALKYAVKPRIHTGIGTSDHHIKTKFNSTREEILARAIQCVKWARNFTDNVEFYAEDAGRTDNDYLATVIESVIAAGATTVNIPDTTGYCLPYQYGEKIAWLINHVPNIDKAVISCHCHNDLGLATANSISGVISGARQIECTINGLGERAGNTSLEEVVMIIKQHHNLGYYTDIKTQKLNPISRLVSETMRMPVQPNKAIVGSNAFAHSSGIHQDGFLKNAINYEIINPEEVGADGSKIVLTARSGRSALAHRFLKLGYNYNRNDIDALYVEFLKVADRKKEVEDADLHELAERHVVEVA
;
A
#
# COMPACT_ATOMS: atom_id res chain seq x y z
N MET A 1 35.23 59.30 41.35
CA MET A 1 35.65 58.07 42.03
C MET A 1 34.85 56.93 41.49
N PHE A 2 35.49 56.09 40.69
CA PHE A 2 34.91 54.95 39.98
C PHE A 2 35.08 53.67 40.81
N ASN A 3 34.00 52.99 41.16
CA ASN A 3 34.09 51.66 41.73
C ASN A 3 33.63 50.61 40.69
N ASN A 4 34.58 49.76 40.25
CA ASN A 4 34.42 48.59 39.49
C ASN A 4 33.68 47.49 40.25
N VAL A 5 32.60 46.97 39.69
CA VAL A 5 31.98 45.69 40.12
C VAL A 5 32.20 44.67 39.01
N LYS A 6 33.04 43.67 39.28
CA LYS A 6 33.25 42.49 38.40
C LYS A 6 32.09 41.53 38.57
N SER A 7 31.33 41.28 37.49
CA SER A 7 30.34 40.20 37.45
C SER A 7 31.04 38.87 37.12
N LYS A 8 30.91 37.89 38.01
CA LYS A 8 31.32 36.51 37.80
C LYS A 8 30.30 35.81 36.90
N GLN A 9 30.66 35.43 35.72
CA GLN A 9 29.90 34.47 34.89
C GLN A 9 30.04 33.05 35.44
N HIS A 10 28.96 32.49 35.97
CA HIS A 10 28.84 31.06 36.22
C HIS A 10 28.52 30.35 34.91
N LYS A 11 29.49 29.60 34.36
CA LYS A 11 29.29 28.66 33.28
C LYS A 11 28.58 27.40 33.83
N ASN A 12 27.27 27.29 33.63
CA ASN A 12 26.57 26.03 33.79
C ASN A 12 26.96 25.06 32.65
N LYS A 13 27.81 24.08 32.98
CA LYS A 13 28.03 22.90 32.15
C LYS A 13 26.87 21.94 32.38
N GLN A 14 25.91 21.89 31.51
CA GLN A 14 24.98 20.74 31.42
C GLN A 14 25.72 19.53 30.85
N PRO A 15 25.51 18.32 31.38
CA PRO A 15 26.22 17.15 30.93
C PRO A 15 25.62 16.62 29.60
N ALA A 16 26.47 16.55 28.60
CA ALA A 16 26.21 15.96 27.27
C ALA A 16 26.06 14.42 27.30
N PHE A 17 25.66 13.82 28.42
CA PHE A 17 25.65 12.36 28.60
C PHE A 17 24.31 11.69 28.38
N PHE A 18 23.20 12.45 28.21
CA PHE A 18 21.87 11.86 28.03
C PHE A 18 21.45 11.64 26.57
N CYS A 19 22.18 12.19 25.61
CA CYS A 19 21.83 12.07 24.17
C CYS A 19 22.42 10.84 23.47
N LEU A 20 23.44 10.19 24.05
CA LEU A 20 24.13 9.04 23.41
C LEU A 20 23.53 7.67 23.75
N ILE A 21 22.78 7.56 24.86
CA ILE A 21 22.18 6.27 25.27
C ILE A 21 20.86 6.01 24.50
N SER A 22 20.15 7.08 24.09
CA SER A 22 18.91 6.94 23.32
C SER A 22 19.13 6.49 21.86
N ILE A 23 20.32 6.69 21.29
CA ILE A 23 20.64 6.33 19.91
C ILE A 23 21.06 4.85 19.79
N GLN A 24 21.58 4.23 20.84
CA GLN A 24 22.08 2.85 20.79
C GLN A 24 21.01 1.76 20.98
N ILE A 25 19.82 2.08 21.49
CA ILE A 25 18.72 1.11 21.64
C ILE A 25 17.90 1.00 20.33
N PHE A 26 18.02 1.95 19.39
CA PHE A 26 17.27 1.99 18.13
C PHE A 26 17.84 1.13 16.99
N VAL A 27 18.96 0.42 17.20
CA VAL A 27 19.72 -0.26 16.12
C VAL A 27 19.36 -1.73 15.91
N MET A 28 18.40 -2.30 16.62
CA MET A 28 18.00 -3.72 16.45
C MET A 28 16.60 -3.95 15.88
N ILE A 29 15.87 -2.93 15.45
CA ILE A 29 14.64 -3.13 14.69
C ILE A 29 15.03 -3.26 13.22
N SER A 30 14.73 -4.39 12.61
CA SER A 30 14.87 -4.55 11.15
C SER A 30 14.19 -3.39 10.44
N ASN A 31 14.90 -2.72 9.53
CA ASN A 31 14.34 -1.66 8.70
C ASN A 31 13.44 -2.20 7.58
N LYS A 32 13.30 -3.52 7.48
CA LYS A 32 12.38 -4.16 6.56
C LYS A 32 10.93 -3.90 7.00
N VAL A 33 10.11 -3.47 6.04
CA VAL A 33 8.66 -3.42 6.17
C VAL A 33 8.09 -4.63 5.43
N PHE A 34 7.43 -5.53 6.18
CA PHE A 34 6.78 -6.70 5.62
C PHE A 34 5.51 -6.30 4.88
N ILE A 35 5.35 -6.82 3.68
CA ILE A 35 4.14 -6.63 2.86
C ILE A 35 3.23 -7.84 3.02
N PHE A 36 2.08 -7.60 3.64
CA PHE A 36 0.99 -8.55 3.79
C PHE A 36 -0.08 -8.21 2.74
N ASP A 37 -0.22 -9.07 1.74
CA ASP A 37 -1.24 -8.89 0.71
C ASP A 37 -2.54 -9.60 1.10
N THR A 38 -3.64 -8.87 1.13
CA THR A 38 -4.98 -9.39 1.40
C THR A 38 -5.93 -9.29 0.19
N THR A 39 -5.38 -9.19 -1.02
CA THR A 39 -6.16 -9.14 -2.27
C THR A 39 -7.10 -10.34 -2.40
N LEU A 40 -6.65 -11.54 -2.00
CA LEU A 40 -7.43 -12.78 -2.11
C LEU A 40 -8.44 -13.00 -0.96
N ARG A 41 -8.48 -12.09 0.02
CA ARG A 41 -9.46 -12.13 1.12
C ARG A 41 -10.27 -10.85 1.18
N ASP A 42 -9.69 -9.71 1.60
CA ASP A 42 -10.39 -8.44 1.71
C ASP A 42 -10.67 -7.83 0.32
N GLY A 43 -9.71 -7.95 -0.59
CA GLY A 43 -9.88 -7.51 -1.97
C GLY A 43 -11.02 -8.24 -2.70
N GLU A 44 -11.24 -9.53 -2.39
CA GLU A 44 -12.35 -10.31 -2.95
C GLU A 44 -13.72 -9.93 -2.37
N GLN A 45 -13.77 -9.23 -1.24
CA GLN A 45 -15.03 -8.78 -0.62
C GLN A 45 -15.69 -7.60 -1.34
N VAL A 46 -15.03 -7.04 -2.36
CA VAL A 46 -15.63 -6.05 -3.25
C VAL A 46 -16.78 -6.68 -4.03
N PRO A 47 -17.97 -6.05 -4.09
CA PRO A 47 -19.08 -6.56 -4.87
C PRO A 47 -18.71 -6.83 -6.33
N GLY A 48 -18.87 -8.07 -6.78
CA GLY A 48 -18.52 -8.51 -8.15
C GLY A 48 -17.11 -9.06 -8.34
N CYS A 49 -16.24 -9.02 -7.33
CA CYS A 49 -14.84 -9.48 -7.41
C CYS A 49 -14.62 -10.94 -7.00
N LYS A 50 -15.68 -11.77 -6.91
CA LYS A 50 -15.55 -13.17 -6.50
C LYS A 50 -14.63 -13.95 -7.44
N LEU A 51 -13.64 -14.64 -6.87
CA LEU A 51 -12.69 -15.51 -7.56
C LEU A 51 -13.06 -17.00 -7.39
N ASN A 52 -12.76 -17.80 -8.40
CA ASN A 52 -12.74 -19.25 -8.25
C ASN A 52 -11.36 -19.74 -7.79
N THR A 53 -11.26 -21.02 -7.43
CA THR A 53 -10.01 -21.60 -6.89
C THR A 53 -8.82 -21.47 -7.85
N THR A 54 -9.04 -21.67 -9.16
CA THR A 54 -7.99 -21.56 -10.18
C THR A 54 -7.45 -20.13 -10.28
N GLU A 55 -8.35 -19.15 -10.33
CA GLU A 55 -7.99 -17.72 -10.34
C GLU A 55 -7.23 -17.32 -9.05
N LYS A 56 -7.67 -17.79 -7.88
CA LYS A 56 -6.96 -17.56 -6.61
C LYS A 56 -5.55 -18.14 -6.62
N ILE A 57 -5.36 -19.33 -7.17
CA ILE A 57 -4.02 -19.95 -7.28
C ILE A 57 -3.12 -19.14 -8.21
N GLU A 58 -3.63 -18.73 -9.37
CA GLU A 58 -2.88 -17.92 -10.33
C GLU A 58 -2.42 -16.60 -9.71
N LEU A 59 -3.34 -15.88 -9.06
CA LEU A 59 -3.02 -14.63 -8.38
C LEU A 59 -2.05 -14.85 -7.20
N ALA A 60 -2.21 -15.92 -6.41
CA ALA A 60 -1.30 -16.25 -5.31
C ALA A 60 0.13 -16.48 -5.79
N LEU A 61 0.32 -17.18 -6.90
CA LEU A 61 1.63 -17.40 -7.51
C LEU A 61 2.23 -16.09 -8.05
N ALA A 62 1.41 -15.22 -8.63
CA ALA A 62 1.85 -13.90 -9.08
C ALA A 62 2.25 -12.99 -7.91
N LEU A 63 1.53 -13.04 -6.78
CA LEU A 63 1.87 -12.33 -5.54
C LEU A 63 3.17 -12.84 -4.94
N GLU A 64 3.39 -14.17 -4.89
CA GLU A 64 4.67 -14.74 -4.44
C GLU A 64 5.82 -14.30 -5.36
N ASP A 65 5.62 -14.32 -6.66
CA ASP A 65 6.63 -13.88 -7.64
C ASP A 65 6.89 -12.36 -7.59
N LEU A 66 5.89 -11.55 -7.21
CA LEU A 66 6.06 -10.13 -6.91
C LEU A 66 7.00 -9.92 -5.72
N GLY A 67 7.00 -10.85 -4.76
CA GLY A 67 7.83 -10.82 -3.57
C GLY A 67 7.11 -10.35 -2.31
N VAL A 68 5.78 -10.55 -2.22
CA VAL A 68 5.06 -10.29 -0.96
C VAL A 68 5.54 -11.26 0.14
N ASP A 69 5.57 -10.80 1.37
CA ASP A 69 6.02 -11.61 2.51
C ASP A 69 4.91 -12.55 2.99
N ILE A 70 3.67 -12.07 2.99
CA ILE A 70 2.50 -12.81 3.46
C ILE A 70 1.36 -12.66 2.45
N ILE A 71 0.69 -13.78 2.14
CA ILE A 71 -0.52 -13.85 1.31
C ILE A 71 -1.68 -14.31 2.18
N GLU A 72 -2.67 -13.44 2.40
CA GLU A 72 -3.93 -13.85 3.05
C GLU A 72 -4.83 -14.51 2.01
N ALA A 73 -4.86 -15.83 2.04
CA ALA A 73 -5.44 -16.65 0.99
C ALA A 73 -6.98 -16.72 1.00
N GLY A 74 -7.60 -16.39 2.14
CA GLY A 74 -9.06 -16.40 2.28
C GLY A 74 -9.54 -16.58 3.72
N PHE A 75 -10.84 -16.88 3.85
CA PHE A 75 -11.53 -17.14 5.11
C PHE A 75 -12.14 -18.57 5.12
N PRO A 76 -11.37 -19.60 5.48
CA PRO A 76 -11.70 -21.00 5.25
C PRO A 76 -13.05 -21.48 5.76
N ILE A 77 -13.57 -20.88 6.85
CA ILE A 77 -14.87 -21.25 7.41
C ILE A 77 -16.06 -20.67 6.61
N SER A 78 -15.83 -19.69 5.74
CA SER A 78 -16.89 -18.99 5.02
C SER A 78 -17.64 -19.89 4.05
N SER A 79 -16.95 -20.81 3.37
CA SER A 79 -17.55 -21.77 2.46
C SER A 79 -16.60 -22.96 2.17
N PRO A 80 -17.13 -24.10 1.69
CA PRO A 80 -16.28 -25.21 1.21
C PRO A 80 -15.33 -24.81 0.10
N GLY A 81 -15.73 -23.90 -0.81
CA GLY A 81 -14.89 -23.40 -1.90
C GLY A 81 -13.74 -22.54 -1.40
N ASP A 82 -13.97 -21.73 -0.36
CA ASP A 82 -12.90 -20.91 0.23
C ASP A 82 -11.91 -21.77 1.02
N PHE A 83 -12.40 -22.78 1.75
CA PHE A 83 -11.56 -23.81 2.38
C PHE A 83 -10.65 -24.50 1.35
N GLU A 84 -11.21 -24.96 0.22
CA GLU A 84 -10.46 -25.61 -0.84
C GLU A 84 -9.43 -24.68 -1.44
N SER A 85 -9.80 -23.44 -1.73
CA SER A 85 -8.88 -22.43 -2.29
C SER A 85 -7.68 -22.18 -1.39
N VAL A 86 -7.90 -21.96 -0.10
CA VAL A 86 -6.82 -21.79 0.89
C VAL A 86 -5.95 -23.04 0.96
N SER A 87 -6.56 -24.24 0.94
CA SER A 87 -5.83 -25.52 0.98
C SER A 87 -4.94 -25.72 -0.24
N GLN A 88 -5.42 -25.35 -1.43
CA GLN A 88 -4.63 -25.46 -2.66
C GLN A 88 -3.51 -24.42 -2.73
N ILE A 89 -3.77 -23.17 -2.32
CA ILE A 89 -2.74 -22.14 -2.20
C ILE A 89 -1.65 -22.59 -1.22
N ALA A 90 -2.03 -23.15 -0.07
CA ALA A 90 -1.09 -23.69 0.93
C ALA A 90 -0.17 -24.79 0.37
N ARG A 91 -0.60 -25.54 -0.66
CA ARG A 91 0.23 -26.57 -1.32
C ARG A 91 1.22 -25.99 -2.31
N VAL A 92 0.86 -24.92 -3.01
CA VAL A 92 1.66 -24.40 -4.14
C VAL A 92 2.65 -23.31 -3.72
N ILE A 93 2.30 -22.47 -2.76
CA ILE A 93 3.17 -21.37 -2.27
C ILE A 93 4.32 -21.95 -1.44
N LYS A 94 5.56 -21.48 -1.70
CA LYS A 94 6.79 -22.01 -1.08
C LYS A 94 7.60 -20.98 -0.30
N ASN A 95 7.63 -19.74 -0.77
CA ASN A 95 8.50 -18.70 -0.22
C ASN A 95 7.73 -17.72 0.68
N ALA A 96 6.54 -17.31 0.28
CA ALA A 96 5.68 -16.45 1.09
C ALA A 96 5.02 -17.24 2.25
N THR A 97 4.64 -16.53 3.29
CA THR A 97 3.77 -17.05 4.34
C THR A 97 2.34 -17.11 3.83
N VAL A 98 1.67 -18.25 3.97
CA VAL A 98 0.24 -18.38 3.65
C VAL A 98 -0.57 -18.15 4.91
N CYS A 99 -1.47 -17.18 4.86
CA CYS A 99 -2.30 -16.77 5.97
C CYS A 99 -3.78 -17.13 5.73
N GLY A 100 -4.47 -17.57 6.77
CA GLY A 100 -5.91 -17.78 6.77
C GLY A 100 -6.59 -16.97 7.86
N LEU A 101 -7.64 -16.24 7.47
CA LEU A 101 -8.46 -15.47 8.41
C LEU A 101 -9.33 -16.38 9.26
N SER A 102 -9.52 -16.03 10.53
CA SER A 102 -10.48 -16.63 11.44
C SER A 102 -11.04 -15.60 12.42
N ARG A 103 -12.30 -15.74 12.81
CA ARG A 103 -12.83 -14.98 13.95
C ARG A 103 -12.32 -15.58 15.26
N ALA A 104 -12.48 -14.86 16.38
CA ALA A 104 -12.19 -15.36 17.73
C ALA A 104 -13.19 -16.47 18.17
N VAL A 105 -13.26 -17.54 17.37
CA VAL A 105 -14.13 -18.72 17.54
C VAL A 105 -13.30 -19.96 17.27
N GLU A 106 -13.30 -20.93 18.19
CA GLU A 106 -12.44 -22.12 18.10
C GLU A 106 -12.63 -22.88 16.78
N LYS A 107 -13.88 -23.09 16.35
CA LYS A 107 -14.20 -23.76 15.09
C LYS A 107 -13.58 -23.06 13.87
N ASP A 108 -13.58 -21.74 13.83
CA ASP A 108 -12.98 -20.97 12.73
C ASP A 108 -11.46 -21.19 12.68
N ILE A 109 -10.81 -21.13 13.86
CA ILE A 109 -9.37 -21.31 14.01
C ILE A 109 -8.94 -22.72 13.62
N VAL A 110 -9.67 -23.75 14.09
CA VAL A 110 -9.43 -25.14 13.71
C VAL A 110 -9.58 -25.35 12.21
N THR A 111 -10.61 -24.74 11.60
CA THR A 111 -10.83 -24.81 10.15
C THR A 111 -9.70 -24.13 9.37
N ALA A 112 -9.25 -22.96 9.82
CA ALA A 112 -8.10 -22.27 9.21
C ALA A 112 -6.82 -23.12 9.32
N ALA A 113 -6.55 -23.69 10.49
CA ALA A 113 -5.42 -24.59 10.69
C ALA A 113 -5.45 -25.82 9.77
N GLN A 114 -6.63 -26.40 9.56
CA GLN A 114 -6.80 -27.55 8.65
C GLN A 114 -6.55 -27.15 7.19
N ALA A 115 -7.03 -26.01 6.75
CA ALA A 115 -6.79 -25.51 5.40
C ALA A 115 -5.31 -25.20 5.16
N LEU A 116 -4.60 -24.70 6.18
CA LEU A 116 -3.17 -24.36 6.13
C LEU A 116 -2.23 -25.54 6.34
N LYS A 117 -2.74 -26.76 6.56
CA LYS A 117 -1.94 -27.93 6.95
C LYS A 117 -0.71 -28.18 6.07
N TYR A 118 -0.77 -27.84 4.80
CA TYR A 118 0.31 -28.09 3.83
C TYR A 118 1.14 -26.86 3.51
N ALA A 119 0.86 -25.72 4.13
CA ALA A 119 1.68 -24.53 3.96
C ALA A 119 3.09 -24.74 4.52
N VAL A 120 4.10 -24.26 3.80
CA VAL A 120 5.50 -24.29 4.27
C VAL A 120 5.67 -23.32 5.45
N LYS A 121 5.00 -22.18 5.39
CA LYS A 121 4.99 -21.13 6.42
C LYS A 121 3.53 -20.74 6.71
N PRO A 122 2.83 -21.47 7.59
CA PRO A 122 1.44 -21.14 7.91
C PRO A 122 1.35 -19.98 8.90
N ARG A 123 0.34 -19.10 8.70
CA ARG A 123 -0.07 -18.08 9.67
C ARG A 123 -1.56 -18.17 9.91
N ILE A 124 -1.99 -18.15 11.16
CA ILE A 124 -3.40 -17.96 11.53
C ILE A 124 -3.61 -16.50 11.92
N HIS A 125 -4.51 -15.82 11.21
CA HIS A 125 -4.94 -14.47 11.49
C HIS A 125 -6.28 -14.52 12.22
N THR A 126 -6.32 -14.13 13.49
CA THR A 126 -7.53 -14.19 14.32
C THR A 126 -7.69 -12.90 15.11
N GLY A 127 -8.91 -12.55 15.49
CA GLY A 127 -9.12 -11.34 16.26
C GLY A 127 -10.59 -11.03 16.55
N ILE A 128 -10.81 -9.90 17.18
CA ILE A 128 -12.12 -9.44 17.64
C ILE A 128 -12.17 -7.91 17.71
N GLY A 129 -13.37 -7.33 17.57
CA GLY A 129 -13.59 -5.89 17.70
C GLY A 129 -13.35 -5.38 19.12
N THR A 130 -12.53 -4.33 19.24
CA THR A 130 -12.08 -3.80 20.53
C THR A 130 -12.68 -2.44 20.88
N SER A 131 -13.29 -1.72 19.92
CA SER A 131 -13.93 -0.45 20.23
C SER A 131 -15.17 -0.62 21.11
N ASP A 132 -15.45 0.34 21.96
CA ASP A 132 -16.66 0.34 22.79
C ASP A 132 -17.93 0.25 21.94
N HIS A 133 -17.89 0.80 20.72
CA HIS A 133 -18.97 0.68 19.77
C HIS A 133 -19.19 -0.78 19.36
N HIS A 134 -18.15 -1.50 18.94
CA HIS A 134 -18.25 -2.93 18.61
C HIS A 134 -18.62 -3.77 19.82
N ILE A 135 -18.01 -3.53 20.98
CA ILE A 135 -18.31 -4.26 22.22
C ILE A 135 -19.79 -4.19 22.55
N LYS A 136 -20.35 -2.99 22.53
CA LYS A 136 -21.76 -2.77 22.91
C LYS A 136 -22.75 -3.19 21.85
N THR A 137 -22.51 -2.82 20.57
CA THR A 137 -23.54 -2.96 19.52
C THR A 137 -23.38 -4.23 18.68
N LYS A 138 -22.15 -4.71 18.44
CA LYS A 138 -21.86 -5.90 17.64
C LYS A 138 -21.86 -7.17 18.50
N PHE A 139 -21.29 -7.09 19.72
CA PHE A 139 -21.13 -8.26 20.58
C PHE A 139 -22.09 -8.30 21.77
N ASN A 140 -22.73 -7.19 22.12
CA ASN A 140 -23.54 -7.06 23.34
C ASN A 140 -22.79 -7.63 24.57
N SER A 141 -21.57 -7.14 24.82
CA SER A 141 -20.57 -7.71 25.72
C SER A 141 -19.89 -6.60 26.55
N THR A 142 -18.89 -6.97 27.35
CA THR A 142 -18.07 -6.05 28.14
C THR A 142 -16.61 -6.08 27.67
N ARG A 143 -15.82 -5.09 28.09
CA ARG A 143 -14.37 -5.04 27.79
C ARG A 143 -13.63 -6.27 28.34
N GLU A 144 -14.00 -6.75 29.53
CA GLU A 144 -13.43 -7.92 30.19
C GLU A 144 -13.71 -9.20 29.43
N GLU A 145 -14.94 -9.40 28.95
CA GLU A 145 -15.34 -10.58 28.17
C GLU A 145 -14.63 -10.59 26.80
N ILE A 146 -14.51 -9.43 26.14
CA ILE A 146 -13.80 -9.29 24.88
C ILE A 146 -12.30 -9.58 25.07
N LEU A 147 -11.68 -9.07 26.15
CA LEU A 147 -10.29 -9.35 26.49
C LEU A 147 -10.07 -10.87 26.71
N ALA A 148 -10.95 -11.52 27.46
CA ALA A 148 -10.89 -12.95 27.69
C ALA A 148 -10.96 -13.76 26.37
N ARG A 149 -11.86 -13.37 25.45
CA ARG A 149 -11.99 -13.97 24.12
C ARG A 149 -10.78 -13.72 23.25
N ALA A 150 -10.20 -12.53 23.30
CA ALA A 150 -8.96 -12.18 22.58
C ALA A 150 -7.79 -13.08 23.02
N ILE A 151 -7.58 -13.22 24.32
CA ILE A 151 -6.56 -14.12 24.88
C ILE A 151 -6.80 -15.57 24.45
N GLN A 152 -8.04 -16.03 24.53
CA GLN A 152 -8.39 -17.42 24.26
C GLN A 152 -8.23 -17.78 22.78
N CYS A 153 -8.59 -16.89 21.84
CA CYS A 153 -8.42 -17.18 20.41
C CYS A 153 -6.93 -17.30 20.01
N VAL A 154 -6.06 -16.48 20.59
CA VAL A 154 -4.61 -16.61 20.37
C VAL A 154 -4.10 -17.95 20.92
N LYS A 155 -4.52 -18.35 22.12
CA LYS A 155 -4.16 -19.66 22.70
C LYS A 155 -4.60 -20.82 21.82
N TRP A 156 -5.82 -20.78 21.26
CA TRP A 156 -6.26 -21.81 20.31
C TRP A 156 -5.41 -21.85 19.05
N ALA A 157 -5.10 -20.69 18.45
CA ALA A 157 -4.27 -20.61 17.25
C ALA A 157 -2.84 -21.13 17.49
N ARG A 158 -2.27 -20.84 18.65
CA ARG A 158 -0.93 -21.32 19.09
C ARG A 158 -0.81 -22.85 19.16
N ASN A 159 -1.90 -23.57 19.29
CA ASN A 159 -1.86 -25.04 19.24
C ASN A 159 -1.50 -25.59 17.85
N PHE A 160 -1.59 -24.76 16.79
CA PHE A 160 -1.41 -25.19 15.40
C PHE A 160 -0.22 -24.55 14.70
N THR A 161 0.20 -23.36 15.11
CA THR A 161 1.35 -22.65 14.51
C THR A 161 1.99 -21.69 15.50
N ASP A 162 3.28 -21.46 15.33
CA ASP A 162 4.03 -20.45 16.08
C ASP A 162 3.85 -19.03 15.50
N ASN A 163 3.29 -18.90 14.30
CA ASN A 163 3.05 -17.63 13.62
C ASN A 163 1.56 -17.26 13.71
N VAL A 164 1.22 -16.48 14.74
CA VAL A 164 -0.15 -16.04 15.00
C VAL A 164 -0.21 -14.53 14.92
N GLU A 165 -1.10 -14.03 14.07
CA GLU A 165 -1.45 -12.62 13.98
C GLU A 165 -2.80 -12.36 14.65
N PHE A 166 -2.82 -11.34 15.53
CA PHE A 166 -4.05 -10.89 16.17
C PHE A 166 -4.46 -9.53 15.66
N TYR A 167 -5.70 -9.39 15.14
CA TYR A 167 -6.26 -8.11 14.76
C TYR A 167 -7.21 -7.56 15.84
N ALA A 168 -6.96 -6.32 16.26
CA ALA A 168 -7.85 -5.57 17.16
C ALA A 168 -8.85 -4.77 16.31
N GLU A 169 -9.91 -5.42 15.76
CA GLU A 169 -10.85 -4.77 14.84
C GLU A 169 -11.37 -3.45 15.43
N ASP A 170 -11.39 -2.40 14.61
CA ASP A 170 -11.78 -1.04 14.96
C ASP A 170 -10.82 -0.37 15.98
N ALA A 171 -9.54 -0.75 15.96
CA ALA A 171 -8.51 -0.17 16.81
C ALA A 171 -8.38 1.34 16.62
N GLY A 172 -8.63 1.85 15.42
CA GLY A 172 -8.62 3.29 15.13
C GLY A 172 -9.50 4.10 16.10
N ARG A 173 -10.64 3.55 16.50
CA ARG A 173 -11.61 4.16 17.43
C ARG A 173 -11.58 3.58 18.85
N THR A 174 -10.70 2.62 19.11
CA THR A 174 -10.55 2.01 20.44
C THR A 174 -9.80 2.97 21.37
N ASP A 175 -10.23 3.04 22.63
CA ASP A 175 -9.52 3.73 23.71
C ASP A 175 -8.10 3.19 23.86
N ASN A 176 -7.11 4.06 24.00
CA ASN A 176 -5.71 3.66 23.96
C ASN A 176 -5.30 2.76 25.13
N ASP A 177 -5.76 3.04 26.37
CA ASP A 177 -5.39 2.25 27.55
C ASP A 177 -5.96 0.84 27.48
N TYR A 178 -7.22 0.73 27.01
CA TYR A 178 -7.84 -0.57 26.78
C TYR A 178 -7.17 -1.32 25.64
N LEU A 179 -6.85 -0.64 24.54
CA LEU A 179 -6.14 -1.26 23.40
C LEU A 179 -4.77 -1.80 23.85
N ALA A 180 -4.00 -1.04 24.62
CA ALA A 180 -2.72 -1.50 25.18
C ALA A 180 -2.89 -2.76 26.04
N THR A 181 -3.90 -2.77 26.91
CA THR A 181 -4.23 -3.95 27.73
C THR A 181 -4.51 -5.18 26.88
N VAL A 182 -5.27 -5.02 25.80
CA VAL A 182 -5.56 -6.12 24.85
C VAL A 182 -4.28 -6.57 24.17
N ILE A 183 -3.49 -5.66 23.61
CA ILE A 183 -2.25 -5.97 22.86
C ILE A 183 -1.23 -6.66 23.78
N GLU A 184 -0.98 -6.16 24.99
CA GLU A 184 -0.11 -6.80 25.95
C GLU A 184 -0.54 -8.24 26.25
N SER A 185 -1.84 -8.43 26.48
CA SER A 185 -2.40 -9.72 26.85
C SER A 185 -2.33 -10.74 25.71
N VAL A 186 -2.59 -10.35 24.46
CA VAL A 186 -2.51 -11.27 23.31
C VAL A 186 -1.06 -11.61 22.95
N ILE A 187 -0.11 -10.68 23.11
CA ILE A 187 1.31 -10.97 22.99
C ILE A 187 1.75 -11.97 24.06
N ALA A 188 1.33 -11.76 25.30
CA ALA A 188 1.60 -12.71 26.40
C ALA A 188 0.95 -14.09 26.14
N ALA A 189 -0.17 -14.16 25.44
CA ALA A 189 -0.81 -15.40 25.01
C ALA A 189 -0.10 -16.08 23.81
N GLY A 190 0.82 -15.38 23.12
CA GLY A 190 1.66 -15.92 22.06
C GLY A 190 1.43 -15.34 20.66
N ALA A 191 0.72 -14.23 20.52
CA ALA A 191 0.66 -13.50 19.25
C ALA A 191 2.06 -12.97 18.87
N THR A 192 2.49 -13.21 17.64
CA THR A 192 3.78 -12.76 17.09
C THR A 192 3.65 -11.54 16.20
N THR A 193 2.43 -11.21 15.79
CA THR A 193 2.07 -9.99 15.08
C THR A 193 0.78 -9.45 15.66
N VAL A 194 0.70 -8.14 15.83
CA VAL A 194 -0.50 -7.43 16.29
C VAL A 194 -0.89 -6.38 15.28
N ASN A 195 -2.07 -6.56 14.71
CA ASN A 195 -2.63 -5.69 13.70
C ASN A 195 -3.54 -4.64 14.34
N ILE A 196 -3.33 -3.39 13.96
CA ILE A 196 -4.03 -2.20 14.48
C ILE A 196 -4.89 -1.59 13.37
N PRO A 197 -6.10 -2.12 13.10
CA PRO A 197 -6.90 -1.67 11.98
C PRO A 197 -7.56 -0.30 12.20
N ASP A 198 -7.44 0.58 11.20
CA ASP A 198 -8.39 1.68 10.96
C ASP A 198 -9.54 1.15 10.09
N THR A 199 -10.39 0.33 10.71
CA THR A 199 -11.42 -0.47 10.04
C THR A 199 -12.44 0.38 9.28
N THR A 200 -12.68 1.61 9.70
CA THR A 200 -13.66 2.51 9.09
C THR A 200 -13.02 3.61 8.25
N GLY A 201 -11.68 3.60 8.09
CA GLY A 201 -10.95 4.63 7.35
C GLY A 201 -11.14 6.02 7.94
N TYR A 202 -11.30 6.12 9.26
CA TYR A 202 -11.66 7.35 9.97
C TYR A 202 -10.46 8.19 10.43
N CYS A 203 -9.33 7.54 10.71
CA CYS A 203 -8.17 8.20 11.30
C CYS A 203 -7.53 9.19 10.33
N LEU A 204 -7.05 10.31 10.87
CA LEU A 204 -6.09 11.17 10.17
C LEU A 204 -4.68 10.60 10.32
N PRO A 205 -3.76 10.84 9.37
CA PRO A 205 -2.42 10.21 9.39
C PRO A 205 -1.65 10.46 10.69
N TYR A 206 -1.69 11.68 11.22
CA TYR A 206 -1.02 11.97 12.50
C TYR A 206 -1.66 11.22 13.68
N GLN A 207 -3.00 11.10 13.71
CA GLN A 207 -3.71 10.38 14.79
C GLN A 207 -3.38 8.89 14.76
N TYR A 208 -3.33 8.30 13.56
CA TYR A 208 -2.97 6.90 13.40
C TYR A 208 -1.50 6.64 13.80
N GLY A 209 -0.58 7.50 13.35
CA GLY A 209 0.83 7.43 13.75
C GLY A 209 1.03 7.59 15.25
N GLU A 210 0.36 8.57 15.87
CA GLU A 210 0.40 8.78 17.32
C GLU A 210 -0.12 7.58 18.10
N LYS A 211 -1.17 6.89 17.62
CA LYS A 211 -1.69 5.65 18.22
C LYS A 211 -0.65 4.53 18.18
N ILE A 212 0.03 4.33 17.06
CA ILE A 212 1.12 3.33 16.94
C ILE A 212 2.28 3.67 17.88
N ALA A 213 2.75 4.92 17.87
CA ALA A 213 3.81 5.37 18.78
C ALA A 213 3.42 5.23 20.25
N TRP A 214 2.15 5.51 20.57
CA TRP A 214 1.62 5.37 21.92
C TRP A 214 1.67 3.90 22.38
N LEU A 215 1.23 2.95 21.54
CA LEU A 215 1.30 1.51 21.87
C LEU A 215 2.74 1.05 22.10
N ILE A 216 3.69 1.49 21.29
CA ILE A 216 5.12 1.15 21.45
C ILE A 216 5.65 1.60 22.81
N ASN A 217 5.19 2.75 23.29
CA ASN A 217 5.67 3.33 24.56
C ASN A 217 4.94 2.79 25.79
N HIS A 218 3.74 2.19 25.64
CA HIS A 218 2.89 1.81 26.79
C HIS A 218 2.62 0.31 26.89
N VAL A 219 2.95 -0.50 25.87
CA VAL A 219 2.82 -1.96 25.93
C VAL A 219 4.16 -2.56 26.32
N PRO A 220 4.31 -3.14 27.54
CA PRO A 220 5.62 -3.52 28.08
C PRO A 220 6.33 -4.66 27.31
N ASN A 221 5.59 -5.49 26.59
CA ASN A 221 6.09 -6.63 25.83
C ASN A 221 5.97 -6.46 24.32
N ILE A 222 5.85 -5.23 23.83
CA ILE A 222 5.64 -4.92 22.41
C ILE A 222 6.79 -5.37 21.52
N ASP A 223 7.99 -5.43 22.07
CA ASP A 223 9.21 -5.90 21.40
C ASP A 223 9.16 -7.38 20.98
N LYS A 224 8.19 -8.15 21.51
CA LYS A 224 8.00 -9.58 21.19
C LYS A 224 7.06 -9.80 19.98
N ALA A 225 6.49 -8.75 19.43
CA ALA A 225 5.59 -8.86 18.29
C ALA A 225 5.83 -7.75 17.24
N VAL A 226 5.53 -8.06 15.99
CA VAL A 226 5.50 -7.07 14.91
C VAL A 226 4.19 -6.30 14.99
N ILE A 227 4.24 -4.96 14.92
CA ILE A 227 3.03 -4.14 14.75
C ILE A 227 2.71 -4.06 13.26
N SER A 228 1.46 -4.39 12.91
CA SER A 228 0.89 -4.31 11.57
C SER A 228 -0.09 -3.16 11.45
N CYS A 229 -0.06 -2.47 10.30
CA CYS A 229 -1.04 -1.48 9.90
C CYS A 229 -2.03 -2.08 8.91
N HIS A 230 -3.34 -1.88 9.15
CA HIS A 230 -4.40 -2.20 8.20
C HIS A 230 -5.35 -1.01 8.12
N CYS A 231 -5.37 -0.31 6.99
CA CYS A 231 -6.14 0.93 6.87
C CYS A 231 -7.10 0.86 5.69
N HIS A 232 -8.38 1.16 5.95
CA HIS A 232 -9.39 1.36 4.90
C HIS A 232 -9.38 2.78 4.36
N ASN A 233 -9.94 2.96 3.15
CA ASN A 233 -9.75 4.16 2.35
C ASN A 233 -11.01 5.05 2.26
N ASP A 234 -11.91 4.96 3.22
CA ASP A 234 -13.20 5.68 3.21
C ASP A 234 -13.05 7.20 3.08
N LEU A 235 -11.98 7.76 3.65
CA LEU A 235 -11.63 9.19 3.51
C LEU A 235 -10.47 9.43 2.54
N GLY A 236 -10.01 8.42 1.78
CA GLY A 236 -8.88 8.56 0.86
C GLY A 236 -7.51 8.64 1.55
N LEU A 237 -7.37 8.14 2.79
CA LEU A 237 -6.18 8.30 3.62
C LEU A 237 -5.46 6.99 3.94
N ALA A 238 -5.90 5.85 3.43
CA ALA A 238 -5.37 4.54 3.79
C ALA A 238 -3.84 4.43 3.61
N THR A 239 -3.33 4.80 2.44
CA THR A 239 -1.89 4.82 2.14
C THR A 239 -1.13 5.75 3.08
N ALA A 240 -1.65 6.96 3.31
CA ALA A 240 -1.02 7.94 4.18
C ALA A 240 -1.00 7.49 5.65
N ASN A 241 -2.09 6.85 6.13
CA ASN A 241 -2.18 6.29 7.47
C ASN A 241 -1.16 5.15 7.65
N SER A 242 -1.07 4.22 6.69
CA SER A 242 -0.12 3.09 6.74
C SER A 242 1.34 3.57 6.78
N ILE A 243 1.70 4.56 5.97
CA ILE A 243 3.05 5.16 6.00
C ILE A 243 3.31 5.88 7.32
N SER A 244 2.32 6.62 7.85
CA SER A 244 2.43 7.25 9.17
C SER A 244 2.65 6.21 10.28
N GLY A 245 1.97 5.06 10.21
CA GLY A 245 2.18 3.95 11.12
C GLY A 245 3.59 3.36 11.04
N VAL A 246 4.14 3.19 9.83
CA VAL A 246 5.53 2.71 9.63
C VAL A 246 6.55 3.69 10.21
N ILE A 247 6.39 4.99 9.94
CA ILE A 247 7.25 6.04 10.49
C ILE A 247 7.19 6.02 12.02
N SER A 248 6.03 5.71 12.58
CA SER A 248 5.80 5.63 14.03
C SER A 248 6.21 4.30 14.66
N GLY A 249 6.70 3.31 13.87
CA GLY A 249 7.32 2.08 14.39
C GLY A 249 6.66 0.77 13.96
N ALA A 250 5.57 0.77 13.21
CA ALA A 250 5.03 -0.46 12.60
C ALA A 250 6.02 -1.02 11.57
N ARG A 251 6.01 -2.35 11.39
CA ARG A 251 6.91 -3.04 10.47
C ARG A 251 6.19 -4.03 9.55
N GLN A 252 4.88 -4.05 9.55
CA GLN A 252 4.05 -4.74 8.57
C GLN A 252 2.95 -3.79 8.06
N ILE A 253 2.64 -3.87 6.78
CA ILE A 253 1.49 -3.20 6.15
C ILE A 253 0.62 -4.26 5.50
N GLU A 254 -0.65 -4.32 5.90
CA GLU A 254 -1.69 -5.03 5.16
C GLU A 254 -2.23 -4.12 4.07
N CYS A 255 -2.19 -4.62 2.84
CA CYS A 255 -2.56 -3.86 1.67
C CYS A 255 -3.11 -4.79 0.58
N THR A 256 -3.60 -4.22 -0.49
CA THR A 256 -4.11 -4.96 -1.65
C THR A 256 -3.58 -4.37 -2.94
N ILE A 257 -3.48 -5.22 -3.97
CA ILE A 257 -3.25 -4.73 -5.33
C ILE A 257 -4.39 -3.78 -5.73
N ASN A 258 -4.04 -2.64 -6.30
CA ASN A 258 -4.96 -1.57 -6.73
C ASN A 258 -5.76 -0.91 -5.58
N GLY A 259 -5.45 -1.22 -4.34
CA GLY A 259 -6.21 -0.75 -3.18
C GLY A 259 -7.61 -1.35 -3.08
N LEU A 260 -7.85 -2.54 -3.66
CA LEU A 260 -9.14 -3.22 -3.59
C LEU A 260 -9.52 -3.56 -2.14
N GLY A 261 -10.82 -3.61 -1.83
CA GLY A 261 -11.32 -3.97 -0.50
C GLY A 261 -12.72 -3.44 -0.24
N GLU A 262 -13.23 -3.77 0.93
CA GLU A 262 -14.56 -3.33 1.38
C GLU A 262 -14.76 -1.82 1.20
N ARG A 263 -15.95 -1.42 0.78
CA ARG A 263 -16.40 -0.02 0.60
C ARG A 263 -15.53 0.77 -0.37
N ALA A 264 -14.63 1.64 0.15
CA ALA A 264 -13.72 2.47 -0.65
C ALA A 264 -12.34 1.82 -0.87
N GLY A 265 -12.12 0.60 -0.35
CA GLY A 265 -10.91 -0.16 -0.51
C GLY A 265 -9.93 -0.06 0.67
N ASN A 266 -8.76 -0.60 0.47
CA ASN A 266 -7.66 -0.71 1.40
C ASN A 266 -6.48 0.19 1.02
N THR A 267 -5.45 0.16 1.83
CA THR A 267 -4.11 0.62 1.45
C THR A 267 -3.67 -0.03 0.15
N SER A 268 -3.20 0.78 -0.79
CA SER A 268 -2.73 0.33 -2.10
C SER A 268 -1.29 -0.17 -2.01
N LEU A 269 -1.03 -1.44 -2.37
CA LEU A 269 0.29 -2.06 -2.31
C LEU A 269 1.32 -1.27 -3.12
N GLU A 270 1.01 -0.97 -4.37
CA GLU A 270 1.89 -0.24 -5.28
C GLU A 270 2.28 1.14 -4.74
N GLU A 271 1.36 1.82 -4.06
CA GLU A 271 1.61 3.15 -3.50
C GLU A 271 2.57 3.08 -2.31
N VAL A 272 2.30 2.24 -1.30
CA VAL A 272 3.17 2.15 -0.13
C VAL A 272 4.57 1.67 -0.47
N VAL A 273 4.69 0.71 -1.40
CA VAL A 273 5.98 0.19 -1.86
C VAL A 273 6.80 1.27 -2.55
N MET A 274 6.17 2.04 -3.44
CA MET A 274 6.88 3.11 -4.15
C MET A 274 7.18 4.30 -3.25
N ILE A 275 6.34 4.63 -2.28
CA ILE A 275 6.67 5.65 -1.26
C ILE A 275 7.93 5.22 -0.48
N ILE A 276 7.97 3.99 0.01
CA ILE A 276 9.14 3.48 0.76
C ILE A 276 10.39 3.49 -0.13
N LYS A 277 10.28 3.08 -1.40
CA LYS A 277 11.39 3.07 -2.35
C LYS A 277 11.90 4.47 -2.69
N GLN A 278 11.03 5.46 -2.90
CA GLN A 278 11.42 6.83 -3.26
C GLN A 278 11.99 7.62 -2.06
N HIS A 279 11.56 7.30 -0.86
CA HIS A 279 12.00 7.98 0.36
C HIS A 279 13.07 7.18 1.12
N HIS A 280 14.20 6.86 0.46
CA HIS A 280 15.29 6.06 1.09
C HIS A 280 15.89 6.73 2.33
N ASN A 281 15.75 8.05 2.48
CA ASN A 281 16.15 8.78 3.69
C ASN A 281 15.40 8.32 4.95
N LEU A 282 14.25 7.65 4.82
CA LEU A 282 13.54 7.03 5.94
C LEU A 282 14.22 5.73 6.42
N GLY A 283 15.12 5.16 5.61
CA GLY A 283 15.88 3.96 5.94
C GLY A 283 15.09 2.65 5.86
N TYR A 284 13.80 2.67 5.41
CA TYR A 284 12.98 1.47 5.26
C TYR A 284 13.11 0.84 3.88
N TYR A 285 12.83 -0.46 3.77
CA TYR A 285 12.81 -1.18 2.50
C TYR A 285 11.79 -2.34 2.51
N THR A 286 11.42 -2.79 1.33
CA THR A 286 10.61 -3.99 1.07
C THR A 286 11.32 -4.89 0.08
N ASP A 287 10.94 -6.17 0.00
CA ASP A 287 11.48 -7.13 -0.98
C ASP A 287 10.67 -7.17 -2.30
N ILE A 288 9.74 -6.24 -2.48
CA ILE A 288 8.88 -6.19 -3.66
C ILE A 288 9.69 -5.88 -4.93
N LYS A 289 9.50 -6.69 -5.95
CA LYS A 289 10.04 -6.50 -7.31
C LYS A 289 9.19 -5.48 -8.05
N THR A 290 9.54 -4.22 -7.91
CA THR A 290 8.69 -3.10 -8.36
C THR A 290 8.34 -3.14 -9.84
N GLN A 291 9.22 -3.71 -10.71
CA GLN A 291 8.94 -3.90 -12.14
C GLN A 291 7.74 -4.79 -12.44
N LYS A 292 7.22 -5.50 -11.45
CA LYS A 292 6.02 -6.36 -11.58
C LYS A 292 4.72 -5.66 -11.15
N LEU A 293 4.78 -4.41 -10.66
CA LEU A 293 3.60 -3.69 -10.16
C LEU A 293 2.55 -3.45 -11.23
N ASN A 294 2.91 -2.94 -12.41
CA ASN A 294 1.96 -2.76 -13.51
C ASN A 294 1.43 -4.09 -14.06
N PRO A 295 2.27 -5.11 -14.33
CA PRO A 295 1.79 -6.43 -14.75
C PRO A 295 0.78 -7.05 -13.79
N ILE A 296 1.04 -7.07 -12.48
CA ILE A 296 0.13 -7.67 -11.50
C ILE A 296 -1.14 -6.83 -11.32
N SER A 297 -1.04 -5.50 -11.37
CA SER A 297 -2.20 -4.61 -11.34
C SER A 297 -3.18 -4.91 -12.48
N ARG A 298 -2.66 -5.11 -13.71
CA ARG A 298 -3.47 -5.53 -14.88
C ARG A 298 -4.09 -6.89 -14.66
N LEU A 299 -3.30 -7.89 -14.25
CA LEU A 299 -3.78 -9.26 -14.00
C LEU A 299 -4.92 -9.26 -12.98
N VAL A 300 -4.77 -8.59 -11.84
CA VAL A 300 -5.84 -8.50 -10.82
C VAL A 300 -7.06 -7.77 -11.37
N SER A 301 -6.87 -6.65 -12.08
CA SER A 301 -7.96 -5.87 -12.67
C SER A 301 -8.78 -6.69 -13.67
N GLU A 302 -8.12 -7.46 -14.51
CA GLU A 302 -8.76 -8.33 -15.54
C GLU A 302 -9.47 -9.50 -14.87
N THR A 303 -8.80 -10.21 -13.96
CA THR A 303 -9.35 -11.41 -13.28
C THR A 303 -10.55 -11.06 -12.42
N MET A 304 -10.47 -9.98 -11.63
CA MET A 304 -11.55 -9.50 -10.76
C MET A 304 -12.58 -8.65 -11.51
N ARG A 305 -12.35 -8.31 -12.78
CA ARG A 305 -13.20 -7.41 -13.58
C ARG A 305 -13.45 -6.06 -12.92
N MET A 306 -12.44 -5.57 -12.21
CA MET A 306 -12.46 -4.27 -11.54
C MET A 306 -11.44 -3.36 -12.21
N PRO A 307 -11.86 -2.46 -13.13
CA PRO A 307 -10.96 -1.60 -13.88
C PRO A 307 -10.26 -0.59 -12.97
N VAL A 308 -8.96 -0.42 -13.20
CA VAL A 308 -8.17 0.60 -12.52
C VAL A 308 -8.55 1.99 -13.05
N GLN A 309 -8.74 2.94 -12.15
CA GLN A 309 -9.01 4.33 -12.56
C GLN A 309 -7.81 4.88 -13.38
N PRO A 310 -8.05 5.55 -14.51
CA PRO A 310 -6.95 6.07 -15.35
C PRO A 310 -5.94 6.95 -14.61
N ASN A 311 -6.39 7.71 -13.62
CA ASN A 311 -5.55 8.60 -12.80
C ASN A 311 -5.05 7.94 -11.48
N LYS A 312 -5.20 6.62 -11.32
CA LYS A 312 -4.63 5.90 -10.17
C LYS A 312 -3.12 6.09 -10.14
N ALA A 313 -2.58 6.40 -8.98
CA ALA A 313 -1.15 6.53 -8.80
C ALA A 313 -0.42 5.23 -9.20
N ILE A 314 0.76 5.32 -9.77
CA ILE A 314 1.69 4.24 -10.16
C ILE A 314 1.18 3.38 -11.33
N VAL A 315 -0.06 2.89 -11.30
CA VAL A 315 -0.57 1.84 -12.22
C VAL A 315 -1.69 2.32 -13.15
N GLY A 316 -2.22 3.51 -12.95
CA GLY A 316 -3.24 4.08 -13.83
C GLY A 316 -2.69 4.41 -15.22
N SER A 317 -3.50 4.28 -16.26
CA SER A 317 -3.09 4.52 -17.66
C SER A 317 -2.56 5.94 -17.93
N ASN A 318 -2.92 6.90 -17.06
CA ASN A 318 -2.47 8.29 -17.13
C ASN A 318 -1.34 8.62 -16.14
N ALA A 319 -0.86 7.65 -15.36
CA ALA A 319 0.16 7.90 -14.33
C ALA A 319 1.46 8.50 -14.90
N PHE A 320 1.78 8.17 -16.16
CA PHE A 320 2.95 8.64 -16.90
C PHE A 320 2.55 9.32 -18.23
N ALA A 321 1.42 10.05 -18.25
CA ALA A 321 0.93 10.73 -19.44
C ALA A 321 0.92 12.24 -19.25
N HIS A 322 1.48 12.98 -20.22
CA HIS A 322 1.57 14.43 -20.22
C HIS A 322 0.73 15.02 -21.33
N SER A 323 -0.28 15.85 -21.00
CA SER A 323 -1.16 16.51 -21.96
C SER A 323 -1.08 18.05 -21.93
N SER A 324 -0.49 18.64 -20.88
CA SER A 324 -0.28 20.10 -20.79
C SER A 324 1.00 20.50 -21.51
N GLY A 325 0.92 21.51 -22.37
CA GLY A 325 2.08 21.99 -23.15
C GLY A 325 3.28 22.39 -22.30
N ILE A 326 3.05 23.01 -21.13
CA ILE A 326 4.13 23.37 -20.19
C ILE A 326 4.81 22.12 -19.64
N HIS A 327 4.01 21.10 -19.24
CA HIS A 327 4.55 19.86 -18.74
C HIS A 327 5.29 19.08 -19.84
N GLN A 328 4.71 19.02 -21.04
CA GLN A 328 5.35 18.37 -22.20
C GLN A 328 6.70 18.98 -22.54
N ASP A 329 6.79 20.31 -22.62
CA ASP A 329 8.05 21.00 -22.89
C ASP A 329 9.10 20.75 -21.78
N GLY A 330 8.68 20.83 -20.52
CA GLY A 330 9.58 20.55 -19.40
C GLY A 330 10.03 19.09 -19.32
N PHE A 331 9.14 18.14 -19.56
CA PHE A 331 9.44 16.71 -19.63
C PHE A 331 10.42 16.38 -20.76
N LEU A 332 10.20 16.95 -21.96
CA LEU A 332 11.07 16.74 -23.12
C LEU A 332 12.49 17.31 -22.91
N LYS A 333 12.63 18.33 -22.08
CA LYS A 333 13.95 18.85 -21.68
C LYS A 333 14.65 17.95 -20.66
N ASN A 334 13.92 17.49 -19.66
CA ASN A 334 14.37 16.53 -18.66
C ASN A 334 13.16 15.91 -17.94
N ALA A 335 13.01 14.59 -18.02
CA ALA A 335 11.87 13.85 -17.42
C ALA A 335 11.71 14.15 -15.92
N ILE A 336 12.80 14.32 -15.17
CA ILE A 336 12.76 14.58 -13.72
C ILE A 336 12.04 15.88 -13.33
N ASN A 337 11.77 16.80 -14.30
CA ASN A 337 11.00 18.00 -14.03
C ASN A 337 9.55 17.70 -13.66
N TYR A 338 9.03 16.55 -14.09
CA TYR A 338 7.62 16.18 -13.88
C TYR A 338 7.40 14.71 -13.51
N GLU A 339 8.43 13.88 -13.52
CA GLU A 339 8.38 12.48 -13.12
C GLU A 339 9.40 12.19 -12.02
N ILE A 340 8.91 11.71 -10.87
CA ILE A 340 9.74 11.26 -9.73
C ILE A 340 9.99 9.75 -9.77
N ILE A 341 9.32 9.03 -10.66
CA ILE A 341 9.41 7.58 -10.85
C ILE A 341 9.68 7.33 -12.33
N ASN A 342 10.71 6.53 -12.65
CA ASN A 342 10.88 6.03 -14.01
C ASN A 342 9.80 4.96 -14.28
N PRO A 343 8.99 5.08 -15.35
CA PRO A 343 7.96 4.09 -15.71
C PRO A 343 8.46 2.64 -15.74
N GLU A 344 9.66 2.40 -16.24
CA GLU A 344 10.27 1.07 -16.31
C GLU A 344 10.51 0.46 -14.91
N GLU A 345 10.72 1.29 -13.90
CA GLU A 345 10.90 0.81 -12.52
C GLU A 345 9.64 0.16 -11.93
N VAL A 346 8.49 0.45 -12.49
CA VAL A 346 7.20 -0.10 -12.09
C VAL A 346 6.58 -1.02 -13.16
N GLY A 347 7.34 -1.33 -14.22
CA GLY A 347 6.89 -2.20 -15.31
C GLY A 347 5.83 -1.55 -16.22
N ALA A 348 5.85 -0.23 -16.34
CA ALA A 348 5.05 0.50 -17.31
C ALA A 348 5.82 0.68 -18.64
N ASP A 349 5.07 0.83 -19.74
CA ASP A 349 5.63 0.84 -21.11
C ASP A 349 6.37 2.16 -21.47
N GLY A 350 6.53 3.08 -20.51
CA GLY A 350 7.16 4.39 -20.70
C GLY A 350 6.17 5.55 -20.62
N SER A 351 6.72 6.76 -20.71
CA SER A 351 5.92 8.00 -20.64
C SER A 351 5.30 8.34 -21.98
N LYS A 352 4.10 8.93 -21.94
CA LYS A 352 3.32 9.30 -23.13
C LYS A 352 3.15 10.81 -23.24
N ILE A 353 3.41 11.37 -24.42
CA ILE A 353 3.00 12.72 -24.80
C ILE A 353 1.65 12.61 -25.49
N VAL A 354 0.60 13.05 -24.82
CA VAL A 354 -0.77 13.04 -25.35
C VAL A 354 -1.05 14.41 -25.99
N LEU A 355 -1.25 14.42 -27.31
CA LEU A 355 -1.46 15.67 -28.07
C LEU A 355 -2.93 16.11 -27.97
N THR A 356 -3.12 17.35 -27.52
CA THR A 356 -4.44 18.00 -27.33
C THR A 356 -4.36 19.47 -27.76
N ALA A 357 -5.46 20.17 -27.77
CA ALA A 357 -5.48 21.61 -28.02
C ALA A 357 -4.61 22.45 -27.05
N ARG A 358 -4.14 21.83 -25.96
CA ARG A 358 -3.23 22.46 -24.97
C ARG A 358 -1.76 22.11 -25.20
N SER A 359 -1.45 21.27 -26.18
CA SER A 359 -0.07 20.89 -26.52
C SER A 359 0.65 22.03 -27.23
N GLY A 360 1.93 22.19 -26.93
CA GLY A 360 2.77 23.20 -27.57
C GLY A 360 3.50 22.68 -28.82
N ARG A 361 4.19 23.59 -29.52
CA ARG A 361 5.03 23.26 -30.70
C ARG A 361 6.11 22.24 -30.41
N SER A 362 6.72 22.25 -29.22
CA SER A 362 7.75 21.29 -28.83
C SER A 362 7.22 19.86 -28.83
N ALA A 363 6.01 19.65 -28.29
CA ALA A 363 5.36 18.33 -28.27
C ALA A 363 4.98 17.86 -29.68
N LEU A 364 4.46 18.78 -30.52
CA LEU A 364 4.12 18.50 -31.92
C LEU A 364 5.37 18.08 -32.71
N ALA A 365 6.44 18.89 -32.63
CA ALA A 365 7.72 18.61 -33.30
C ALA A 365 8.32 17.25 -32.84
N HIS A 366 8.29 16.98 -31.53
CA HIS A 366 8.74 15.69 -30.98
C HIS A 366 7.94 14.52 -31.55
N ARG A 367 6.61 14.64 -31.68
CA ARG A 367 5.79 13.56 -32.21
C ARG A 367 6.02 13.35 -33.69
N PHE A 368 6.11 14.41 -34.48
CA PHE A 368 6.48 14.32 -35.89
C PHE A 368 7.85 13.66 -36.08
N LEU A 369 8.85 14.03 -35.28
CA LEU A 369 10.17 13.39 -35.35
C LEU A 369 10.09 11.89 -35.06
N LYS A 370 9.30 11.46 -34.07
CA LYS A 370 9.05 10.04 -33.76
C LYS A 370 8.38 9.28 -34.91
N LEU A 371 7.54 9.98 -35.69
CA LEU A 371 6.88 9.43 -36.88
C LEU A 371 7.76 9.46 -38.14
N GLY A 372 9.02 9.94 -38.02
CA GLY A 372 9.97 10.01 -39.13
C GLY A 372 9.95 11.31 -39.92
N TYR A 373 9.16 12.29 -39.52
CA TYR A 373 9.14 13.62 -40.15
C TYR A 373 10.11 14.58 -39.46
N ASN A 374 11.07 15.10 -40.20
CA ASN A 374 12.03 16.05 -39.70
C ASN A 374 11.76 17.45 -40.22
N TYR A 375 10.86 18.17 -39.55
CA TYR A 375 10.42 19.53 -39.92
C TYR A 375 11.30 20.60 -39.27
N ASN A 376 11.57 21.70 -40.01
CA ASN A 376 12.20 22.87 -39.44
C ASN A 376 11.18 23.71 -38.66
N ARG A 377 11.64 24.83 -38.04
CA ARG A 377 10.81 25.64 -37.18
C ARG A 377 9.61 26.26 -37.93
N ASN A 378 9.82 26.72 -39.17
CA ASN A 378 8.78 27.37 -39.97
C ASN A 378 7.69 26.34 -40.35
N ASP A 379 8.08 25.12 -40.72
CA ASP A 379 7.15 24.03 -41.00
C ASP A 379 6.31 23.71 -39.76
N ILE A 380 6.95 23.60 -38.59
CA ILE A 380 6.23 23.36 -37.32
C ILE A 380 5.28 24.50 -36.99
N ASP A 381 5.65 25.76 -37.24
CA ASP A 381 4.74 26.90 -37.00
C ASP A 381 3.51 26.83 -37.90
N ALA A 382 3.67 26.46 -39.17
CA ALA A 382 2.56 26.27 -40.12
C ALA A 382 1.68 25.08 -39.73
N LEU A 383 2.28 23.90 -39.51
CA LEU A 383 1.60 22.68 -39.08
C LEU A 383 0.86 22.88 -37.76
N TYR A 384 1.38 23.70 -36.85
CA TYR A 384 0.75 23.96 -35.57
C TYR A 384 -0.59 24.65 -35.68
N VAL A 385 -0.76 25.53 -36.66
CA VAL A 385 -2.05 26.21 -36.95
C VAL A 385 -3.10 25.17 -37.39
N GLU A 386 -2.72 24.27 -38.29
CA GLU A 386 -3.63 23.22 -38.77
C GLU A 386 -3.89 22.16 -37.68
N PHE A 387 -2.84 21.80 -36.90
CA PHE A 387 -2.96 20.90 -35.73
C PHE A 387 -4.01 21.42 -34.73
N LEU A 388 -4.04 22.72 -34.42
CA LEU A 388 -5.04 23.26 -33.48
C LEU A 388 -6.47 23.10 -34.01
N LYS A 389 -6.68 23.24 -35.34
CA LYS A 389 -8.01 23.01 -35.93
C LYS A 389 -8.51 21.58 -35.77
N VAL A 390 -7.58 20.61 -35.82
CA VAL A 390 -7.88 19.18 -35.56
C VAL A 390 -8.11 18.98 -34.07
N ALA A 391 -7.22 19.49 -33.21
CA ALA A 391 -7.24 19.31 -31.78
C ALA A 391 -8.47 19.93 -31.09
N ASP A 392 -9.04 21.02 -31.65
CA ASP A 392 -10.26 21.62 -31.14
C ASP A 392 -11.52 20.77 -31.38
N ARG A 393 -11.43 19.78 -32.31
CA ARG A 393 -12.55 18.88 -32.65
C ARG A 393 -12.42 17.50 -32.02
N LYS A 394 -11.27 17.18 -31.45
CA LYS A 394 -10.96 15.86 -30.88
C LYS A 394 -10.48 16.01 -29.44
N LYS A 395 -10.73 14.97 -28.60
CA LYS A 395 -10.19 14.91 -27.25
C LYS A 395 -8.67 14.70 -27.27
N GLU A 396 -8.17 13.96 -28.26
CA GLU A 396 -6.78 13.59 -28.44
C GLU A 396 -6.48 13.54 -29.94
N VAL A 397 -5.31 14.02 -30.36
CA VAL A 397 -4.82 13.94 -31.74
C VAL A 397 -3.92 12.71 -31.86
N GLU A 398 -4.31 11.81 -32.74
CA GLU A 398 -3.63 10.53 -32.95
C GLU A 398 -2.59 10.61 -34.08
N ASP A 399 -1.73 9.59 -34.18
CA ASP A 399 -0.70 9.54 -35.22
C ASP A 399 -1.27 9.58 -36.64
N ALA A 400 -2.43 8.99 -36.88
CA ALA A 400 -3.11 9.05 -38.15
C ALA A 400 -3.47 10.50 -38.56
N ASP A 401 -3.89 11.34 -37.63
CA ASP A 401 -4.17 12.75 -37.86
C ASP A 401 -2.89 13.51 -38.25
N LEU A 402 -1.77 13.17 -37.61
CA LEU A 402 -0.48 13.80 -37.90
C LEU A 402 0.05 13.40 -39.28
N HIS A 403 -0.13 12.14 -39.69
CA HIS A 403 0.19 11.70 -41.06
C HIS A 403 -0.61 12.49 -42.09
N GLU A 404 -1.93 12.68 -41.88
CA GLU A 404 -2.78 13.46 -42.77
C GLU A 404 -2.34 14.93 -42.84
N LEU A 405 -1.96 15.53 -41.70
CA LEU A 405 -1.42 16.89 -41.66
C LEU A 405 -0.08 16.99 -42.43
N ALA A 406 0.78 16.01 -42.28
CA ALA A 406 2.08 15.94 -42.96
C ALA A 406 1.89 15.89 -44.50
N GLU A 407 1.00 15.00 -44.97
CA GLU A 407 0.71 14.84 -46.40
C GLU A 407 0.18 16.15 -47.04
N ARG A 408 -0.76 16.83 -46.35
CA ARG A 408 -1.30 18.12 -46.83
C ARG A 408 -0.20 19.19 -46.88
N HIS A 409 0.69 19.23 -45.88
CA HIS A 409 1.78 20.22 -45.82
C HIS A 409 2.75 20.07 -46.99
N VAL A 410 3.11 18.82 -47.37
CA VAL A 410 3.97 18.54 -48.53
C VAL A 410 3.35 19.03 -49.84
N VAL A 411 2.05 18.90 -50.00
CA VAL A 411 1.31 19.38 -51.23
C VAL A 411 1.28 20.90 -51.29
N GLU A 412 1.21 21.62 -50.17
CA GLU A 412 1.17 23.08 -50.13
C GLU A 412 2.52 23.76 -50.34
N VAL A 413 3.65 23.05 -50.04
CA VAL A 413 5.02 23.57 -50.15
C VAL A 413 5.68 23.17 -51.48
N ALA A 414 5.13 22.18 -52.20
CA ALA A 414 5.56 21.74 -53.54
C ALA A 414 4.94 22.56 -54.64
#